data_cc5dc78ed45a6aad04fea032507861f5
#
_entry.id   cc5dc78ed45a6aad04fea032507861f5
#
_cell.length_a   1.000
_cell.length_b   1.000
_cell.length_c   1.000
_cell.angle_alpha   90.00
_cell.angle_beta   90.00
_cell.angle_gamma   90.00
#
_symmetry.space_group_name_H-M   'P 1'
#
loop_
_entity.id
_entity.type
_entity.pdbx_description
1 polymer ?
#
loop_
_entity_poly.entity_id
_entity_poly.type
_entity_poly.pdbx_seq_one_letter_code
_entity_poly.pdbx_strand_id
1 'polypeptide(L)'
;SAASDVYKRQAMHGLRKYMPVTHWTFLIGCLAIAGIIPFSGFFSKDEILSACGEYDWLAYVWMSMVAGLTAFYMFRLYFLIFWWKEHKVADPHHVPHDQPWTMSLPLIILAAISCVAGFIPFGNLVSWNGEPYDFMAHFDWSVAAVSLTVAVVAIALAAVMYRKENKLPEKFKNALPNLWRWSFHRFYWDELYMFITHKIIFNGICRPIAWFDRHIIDGTMDSFAAITNKASELIRPL
;
A
#
# COMPACT_ATOMS: atom_id res chain seq x y z
N SER A 1 7.98 -6.83 12.55
CA SER A 1 8.84 -6.93 11.36
C SER A 1 8.04 -7.50 10.19
N ALA A 2 8.41 -7.17 8.94
CA ALA A 2 7.69 -7.62 7.75
C ALA A 2 7.54 -9.15 7.67
N ALA A 3 8.48 -9.91 8.19
CA ALA A 3 8.41 -11.37 8.28
C ALA A 3 7.29 -11.85 9.23
N SER A 4 7.09 -11.18 10.37
CA SER A 4 6.01 -11.53 11.31
C SER A 4 4.62 -11.23 10.73
N ASP A 5 4.49 -10.20 9.89
CA ASP A 5 3.22 -9.85 9.25
C ASP A 5 2.84 -10.81 8.12
N VAL A 6 3.83 -11.36 7.41
CA VAL A 6 3.59 -12.42 6.43
C VAL A 6 3.13 -13.71 7.13
N TYR A 7 3.74 -14.05 8.25
CA TYR A 7 3.34 -15.22 9.05
C TYR A 7 1.93 -15.08 9.64
N LYS A 8 1.58 -13.90 10.13
CA LYS A 8 0.21 -13.62 10.64
C LYS A 8 -0.83 -13.70 9.54
N ARG A 9 -0.54 -13.20 8.32
CA ARG A 9 -1.45 -13.30 7.18
C ARG A 9 -1.72 -14.74 6.73
N GLN A 10 -0.72 -15.62 6.82
CA GLN A 10 -0.87 -17.03 6.49
C GLN A 10 -1.75 -17.79 7.49
N ALA A 11 -1.94 -17.26 8.69
CA ALA A 11 -2.84 -17.83 9.70
C ALA A 11 -4.29 -17.29 9.61
N MET A 12 -4.52 -16.22 8.85
CA MET A 12 -5.83 -15.59 8.69
C MET A 12 -6.55 -16.17 7.47
N HIS A 13 -7.48 -17.10 7.68
CA HIS A 13 -8.27 -17.72 6.61
C HIS A 13 -9.73 -17.84 7.02
N GLY A 14 -10.66 -17.81 6.05
CA GLY A 14 -12.07 -18.13 6.26
C GLY A 14 -12.82 -17.16 7.19
N LEU A 15 -12.35 -15.93 7.34
CA LEU A 15 -12.86 -14.98 8.34
C LEU A 15 -14.23 -14.37 7.98
N ARG A 16 -14.78 -14.62 6.81
CA ARG A 16 -16.06 -14.01 6.35
C ARG A 16 -17.23 -14.24 7.27
N LYS A 17 -17.28 -15.41 7.95
CA LYS A 17 -18.38 -15.78 8.87
C LYS A 17 -18.23 -15.11 10.24
N TYR A 18 -17.01 -14.83 10.64
CA TYR A 18 -16.66 -14.28 11.95
C TYR A 18 -16.64 -12.75 11.97
N MET A 19 -16.30 -12.14 10.83
CA MET A 19 -16.14 -10.68 10.70
C MET A 19 -16.94 -10.15 9.50
N PRO A 20 -18.28 -10.17 9.53
CA PRO A 20 -19.11 -9.77 8.38
C PRO A 20 -18.99 -8.29 8.02
N VAL A 21 -18.91 -7.39 9.01
CA VAL A 21 -18.77 -5.95 8.73
C VAL A 21 -17.45 -5.66 8.04
N THR A 22 -16.35 -6.17 8.59
CA THR A 22 -15.02 -6.04 8.01
C THR A 22 -14.95 -6.67 6.62
N HIS A 23 -15.58 -7.82 6.42
CA HIS A 23 -15.63 -8.50 5.12
C HIS A 23 -16.27 -7.63 4.03
N TRP A 24 -17.45 -7.06 4.29
CA TRP A 24 -18.15 -6.26 3.29
C TRP A 24 -17.48 -4.91 3.02
N THR A 25 -17.02 -4.22 4.05
CA THR A 25 -16.29 -2.94 3.89
C THR A 25 -14.97 -3.14 3.15
N PHE A 26 -14.26 -4.23 3.43
CA PHE A 26 -13.03 -4.58 2.72
C PHE A 26 -13.30 -4.96 1.24
N LEU A 27 -14.39 -5.69 0.95
CA LEU A 27 -14.78 -6.01 -0.41
C LEU A 27 -15.08 -4.74 -1.21
N ILE A 28 -15.84 -3.81 -0.65
CA ILE A 28 -16.13 -2.51 -1.28
C ILE A 28 -14.83 -1.76 -1.58
N GLY A 29 -13.90 -1.71 -0.62
CA GLY A 29 -12.58 -1.13 -0.84
C GLY A 29 -11.78 -1.81 -1.96
N CYS A 30 -11.80 -3.15 -2.02
CA CYS A 30 -11.17 -3.90 -3.10
C CYS A 30 -11.78 -3.60 -4.47
N LEU A 31 -13.10 -3.51 -4.57
CA LEU A 31 -13.81 -3.16 -5.80
C LEU A 31 -13.51 -1.73 -6.24
N ALA A 32 -13.46 -0.78 -5.30
CA ALA A 32 -13.10 0.59 -5.58
C ALA A 32 -11.64 0.70 -6.09
N ILE A 33 -10.68 0.04 -5.42
CA ILE A 33 -9.28 0.03 -5.85
C ILE A 33 -9.09 -0.71 -7.17
N ALA A 34 -9.84 -1.77 -7.43
CA ALA A 34 -9.80 -2.49 -8.70
C ALA A 34 -10.33 -1.66 -9.88
N GLY A 35 -11.14 -0.63 -9.61
CA GLY A 35 -11.75 0.21 -10.65
C GLY A 35 -12.97 -0.44 -11.29
N ILE A 36 -13.85 -1.03 -10.49
CA ILE A 36 -15.12 -1.60 -10.95
C ILE A 36 -16.23 -0.55 -10.84
N ILE A 37 -17.13 -0.52 -11.82
CA ILE A 37 -18.34 0.31 -11.79
C ILE A 37 -19.26 -0.21 -10.65
N PRO A 38 -19.88 0.65 -9.83
CA PRO A 38 -19.96 2.12 -9.88
C PRO A 38 -18.99 2.86 -8.92
N PHE A 39 -17.94 2.22 -8.45
CA PHE A 39 -17.06 2.75 -7.40
C PHE A 39 -16.18 3.89 -7.92
N SER A 40 -15.77 4.77 -6.99
CA SER A 40 -14.98 5.98 -7.27
C SER A 40 -13.68 5.71 -8.03
N GLY A 41 -13.01 4.59 -7.75
CA GLY A 41 -11.76 4.23 -8.41
C GLY A 41 -11.87 3.90 -9.89
N PHE A 42 -13.06 3.60 -10.40
CA PHE A 42 -13.28 3.43 -11.83
C PHE A 42 -13.08 4.76 -12.57
N PHE A 43 -13.76 5.81 -12.13
CA PHE A 43 -13.72 7.12 -12.77
C PHE A 43 -12.31 7.71 -12.82
N SER A 44 -11.58 7.67 -11.70
CA SER A 44 -10.21 8.19 -11.64
C SER A 44 -9.21 7.38 -12.47
N LYS A 45 -9.34 6.06 -12.52
CA LYS A 45 -8.46 5.21 -13.34
C LYS A 45 -8.71 5.39 -14.83
N ASP A 46 -9.97 5.49 -15.21
CA ASP A 46 -10.36 5.67 -16.60
C ASP A 46 -9.82 6.99 -17.16
N GLU A 47 -9.94 8.06 -16.39
CA GLU A 47 -9.42 9.38 -16.75
C GLU A 47 -7.88 9.38 -16.91
N ILE A 48 -7.15 8.72 -15.97
CA ILE A 48 -5.70 8.56 -16.09
C ILE A 48 -5.32 7.74 -17.32
N LEU A 49 -6.03 6.64 -17.59
CA LEU A 49 -5.75 5.79 -18.75
C LEU A 49 -6.04 6.48 -20.06
N SER A 50 -7.13 7.26 -20.14
CA SER A 50 -7.47 8.07 -21.29
C SER A 50 -6.37 9.10 -21.59
N ALA A 51 -5.96 9.87 -20.58
CA ALA A 51 -4.86 10.82 -20.71
C ALA A 51 -3.53 10.17 -21.14
N CYS A 52 -3.21 8.98 -20.61
CA CYS A 52 -2.04 8.22 -21.03
C CYS A 52 -2.14 7.77 -22.50
N GLY A 53 -3.33 7.39 -22.96
CA GLY A 53 -3.58 6.96 -24.32
C GLY A 53 -3.41 8.08 -25.35
N GLU A 54 -3.79 9.31 -24.99
CA GLU A 54 -3.58 10.50 -25.81
C GLU A 54 -2.11 10.91 -25.89
N TYR A 55 -1.34 10.68 -24.81
CA TYR A 55 0.07 11.06 -24.77
C TYR A 55 0.98 10.05 -25.44
N ASP A 56 0.89 8.77 -25.09
CA ASP A 56 1.73 7.69 -25.61
C ASP A 56 1.06 6.32 -25.42
N TRP A 57 0.95 5.60 -26.50
CA TRP A 57 0.42 4.23 -26.52
C TRP A 57 1.19 3.28 -25.59
N LEU A 58 2.51 3.43 -25.47
CA LEU A 58 3.32 2.58 -24.58
C LEU A 58 2.99 2.84 -23.12
N ALA A 59 2.80 4.11 -22.73
CA ALA A 59 2.35 4.49 -21.40
C ALA A 59 0.97 3.89 -21.07
N TYR A 60 0.04 3.95 -22.03
CA TYR A 60 -1.30 3.34 -21.88
C TYR A 60 -1.22 1.84 -21.59
N VAL A 61 -0.41 1.09 -22.36
CA VAL A 61 -0.25 -0.37 -22.16
C VAL A 61 0.34 -0.68 -20.79
N TRP A 62 1.39 0.04 -20.38
CA TRP A 62 2.00 -0.14 -19.07
C TRP A 62 1.03 0.18 -17.93
N MET A 63 0.30 1.28 -18.02
CA MET A 63 -0.68 1.66 -16.99
C MET A 63 -1.85 0.70 -16.94
N SER A 64 -2.32 0.18 -18.06
CA SER A 64 -3.37 -0.85 -18.12
C SER A 64 -2.89 -2.16 -17.48
N MET A 65 -1.64 -2.57 -17.71
CA MET A 65 -1.05 -3.74 -17.07
C MET A 65 -0.94 -3.55 -15.54
N VAL A 66 -0.51 -2.38 -15.09
CA VAL A 66 -0.44 -2.04 -13.65
C VAL A 66 -1.84 -2.03 -13.02
N ALA A 67 -2.86 -1.52 -13.72
CA ALA A 67 -4.24 -1.54 -13.26
C ALA A 67 -4.77 -2.97 -13.07
N GLY A 68 -4.50 -3.86 -14.03
CA GLY A 68 -4.83 -5.29 -13.93
C GLY A 68 -4.10 -5.98 -12.78
N LEU A 69 -2.80 -5.73 -12.63
CA LEU A 69 -2.01 -6.28 -11.53
C LEU A 69 -2.54 -5.79 -10.17
N THR A 70 -2.97 -4.53 -10.08
CA THR A 70 -3.59 -3.96 -8.87
C THR A 70 -4.87 -4.70 -8.51
N ALA A 71 -5.77 -4.92 -9.46
CA ALA A 71 -6.98 -5.70 -9.25
C ALA A 71 -6.67 -7.13 -8.79
N PHE A 72 -5.68 -7.77 -9.41
CA PHE A 72 -5.27 -9.13 -9.07
C PHE A 72 -4.75 -9.25 -7.63
N TYR A 73 -3.82 -8.39 -7.21
CA TYR A 73 -3.24 -8.52 -5.86
C TYR A 73 -4.23 -8.15 -4.75
N MET A 74 -5.15 -7.20 -4.99
CA MET A 74 -6.19 -6.85 -4.03
C MET A 74 -7.17 -7.99 -3.83
N PHE A 75 -7.62 -8.62 -4.91
CA PHE A 75 -8.52 -9.77 -4.82
C PHE A 75 -7.81 -11.04 -4.36
N ARG A 76 -6.52 -11.22 -4.65
CA ARG A 76 -5.72 -12.28 -4.02
C ARG A 76 -5.72 -12.12 -2.50
N LEU A 77 -5.49 -10.91 -1.99
CA LEU A 77 -5.53 -10.64 -0.55
C LEU A 77 -6.91 -10.92 0.04
N TYR A 78 -7.96 -10.43 -0.62
CA TYR A 78 -9.35 -10.65 -0.21
C TYR A 78 -9.70 -12.15 -0.12
N PHE A 79 -9.41 -12.92 -1.16
CA PHE A 79 -9.71 -14.35 -1.17
C PHE A 79 -8.90 -15.14 -0.15
N LEU A 80 -7.64 -14.82 0.07
CA LEU A 80 -6.80 -15.47 1.07
C LEU A 80 -7.32 -15.26 2.49
N ILE A 81 -7.80 -14.06 2.83
CA ILE A 81 -8.27 -13.73 4.17
C ILE A 81 -9.68 -14.31 4.42
N PHE A 82 -10.59 -14.09 3.48
CA PHE A 82 -12.01 -14.34 3.72
C PHE A 82 -12.51 -15.68 3.22
N TRP A 83 -11.86 -16.31 2.21
CA TRP A 83 -12.39 -17.49 1.55
C TRP A 83 -11.50 -18.72 1.66
N TRP A 84 -10.23 -18.65 1.48
CA TRP A 84 -9.24 -19.72 1.25
C TRP A 84 -9.56 -21.05 1.99
N LYS A 85 -9.28 -21.15 3.27
CA LYS A 85 -9.51 -22.30 4.14
C LYS A 85 -10.53 -21.94 5.21
N GLU A 86 -11.22 -22.94 5.77
CA GLU A 86 -12.00 -22.70 6.97
C GLU A 86 -11.08 -22.35 8.14
N HIS A 87 -11.45 -21.33 8.89
CA HIS A 87 -10.73 -20.94 10.08
C HIS A 87 -10.88 -22.03 11.13
N LYS A 88 -9.77 -22.66 11.53
CA LYS A 88 -9.74 -23.59 12.66
C LYS A 88 -9.47 -22.76 13.91
N VAL A 89 -10.50 -22.61 14.73
CA VAL A 89 -10.36 -21.98 16.05
C VAL A 89 -9.51 -22.89 16.91
N ALA A 90 -8.25 -22.53 17.10
CA ALA A 90 -7.31 -23.32 17.91
C ALA A 90 -7.60 -23.18 19.40
N ASP A 91 -8.16 -22.04 19.82
CA ASP A 91 -8.48 -21.72 21.21
C ASP A 91 -9.90 -21.13 21.27
N PRO A 92 -10.82 -21.76 22.07
CA PRO A 92 -12.19 -21.25 22.25
C PRO A 92 -12.27 -19.83 22.81
N HIS A 93 -11.22 -19.36 23.48
CA HIS A 93 -11.14 -18.00 24.05
C HIS A 93 -10.71 -16.92 23.06
N HIS A 94 -10.20 -17.31 21.88
CA HIS A 94 -9.71 -16.38 20.85
C HIS A 94 -10.47 -16.55 19.52
N VAL A 95 -11.79 -16.52 19.56
CA VAL A 95 -12.63 -16.53 18.36
C VAL A 95 -12.54 -15.16 17.67
N PRO A 96 -12.16 -15.09 16.38
CA PRO A 96 -12.19 -13.84 15.62
C PRO A 96 -13.60 -13.24 15.63
N HIS A 97 -13.70 -11.95 15.85
CA HIS A 97 -14.97 -11.20 15.82
C HIS A 97 -14.73 -9.81 15.20
N ASP A 98 -15.81 -9.19 14.76
CA ASP A 98 -15.72 -7.82 14.26
C ASP A 98 -15.22 -6.87 15.35
N GLN A 99 -14.49 -5.86 14.93
CA GLN A 99 -13.98 -4.82 15.84
C GLN A 99 -15.13 -4.04 16.50
N PRO A 100 -14.89 -3.43 17.67
CA PRO A 100 -15.88 -2.60 18.33
C PRO A 100 -16.38 -1.48 17.42
N TRP A 101 -17.59 -1.00 17.69
CA TRP A 101 -18.29 -0.02 16.85
C TRP A 101 -17.47 1.23 16.53
N THR A 102 -16.59 1.64 17.44
CA THR A 102 -15.65 2.76 17.25
C THR A 102 -14.72 2.60 16.06
N MET A 103 -14.37 1.37 15.67
CA MET A 103 -13.52 1.06 14.50
C MET A 103 -14.36 0.66 13.29
N SER A 104 -15.50 0.02 13.49
CA SER A 104 -16.36 -0.42 12.39
C SER A 104 -17.08 0.75 11.73
N LEU A 105 -17.48 1.78 12.50
CA LEU A 105 -18.18 2.96 11.97
C LEU A 105 -17.36 3.73 10.93
N PRO A 106 -16.09 4.10 11.16
CA PRO A 106 -15.25 4.72 10.14
C PRO A 106 -15.11 3.88 8.86
N LEU A 107 -14.98 2.56 8.99
CA LEU A 107 -14.89 1.66 7.84
C LEU A 107 -16.18 1.69 6.99
N ILE A 108 -17.34 1.70 7.64
CA ILE A 108 -18.65 1.79 6.96
C ILE A 108 -18.78 3.14 6.25
N ILE A 109 -18.40 4.24 6.93
CA ILE A 109 -18.44 5.58 6.32
C ILE A 109 -17.53 5.65 5.10
N LEU A 110 -16.29 5.16 5.18
CA LEU A 110 -15.36 5.13 4.06
C LEU A 110 -15.87 4.27 2.92
N ALA A 111 -16.47 3.12 3.21
CA ALA A 111 -17.07 2.26 2.20
C ALA A 111 -18.25 2.96 1.51
N ALA A 112 -19.11 3.66 2.26
CA ALA A 112 -20.23 4.43 1.69
C ALA A 112 -19.71 5.58 0.80
N ILE A 113 -18.71 6.32 1.26
CA ILE A 113 -18.08 7.38 0.46
C ILE A 113 -17.47 6.80 -0.82
N SER A 114 -16.79 5.66 -0.77
CA SER A 114 -16.23 4.99 -1.96
C SER A 114 -17.29 4.61 -3.00
N CYS A 115 -18.52 4.33 -2.58
CA CYS A 115 -19.63 4.06 -3.50
C CYS A 115 -20.17 5.32 -4.17
N VAL A 116 -20.11 6.46 -3.50
CA VAL A 116 -20.79 7.70 -3.95
C VAL A 116 -19.83 8.70 -4.56
N ALA A 117 -18.57 8.75 -4.10
CA ALA A 117 -17.60 9.77 -4.47
C ALA A 117 -17.32 9.84 -5.98
N GLY A 118 -17.47 8.73 -6.72
CA GLY A 118 -17.31 8.70 -8.17
C GLY A 118 -18.34 9.51 -8.96
N PHE A 119 -19.49 9.79 -8.35
CA PHE A 119 -20.56 10.58 -8.98
C PHE A 119 -20.46 12.08 -8.68
N ILE A 120 -19.53 12.49 -7.80
CA ILE A 120 -19.31 13.90 -7.49
C ILE A 120 -18.46 14.51 -8.61
N PRO A 121 -18.91 15.60 -9.26
CA PRO A 121 -18.18 16.23 -10.37
C PRO A 121 -16.97 17.03 -9.85
N PHE A 122 -15.92 16.35 -9.40
CA PHE A 122 -14.70 16.98 -8.92
C PHE A 122 -13.98 17.80 -9.99
N GLY A 123 -14.16 17.47 -11.26
CA GLY A 123 -13.61 18.24 -12.39
C GLY A 123 -13.98 19.71 -12.36
N ASN A 124 -15.18 20.04 -11.89
CA ASN A 124 -15.63 21.43 -11.76
C ASN A 124 -14.88 22.20 -10.63
N LEU A 125 -14.27 21.48 -9.69
CA LEU A 125 -13.56 22.05 -8.55
C LEU A 125 -12.05 22.16 -8.80
N VAL A 126 -11.50 21.38 -9.72
CA VAL A 126 -10.05 21.20 -9.93
C VAL A 126 -9.64 21.60 -11.34
N SER A 127 -10.40 22.45 -12.03
CA SER A 127 -10.04 22.91 -13.37
C SER A 127 -8.86 23.89 -13.33
N TRP A 128 -7.83 23.63 -14.16
CA TRP A 128 -6.65 24.51 -14.31
C TRP A 128 -7.02 25.89 -14.87
N ASN A 129 -7.98 25.94 -15.78
CA ASN A 129 -8.37 27.18 -16.51
C ASN A 129 -9.59 27.87 -15.93
N GLY A 130 -10.15 27.39 -14.79
CA GLY A 130 -11.42 27.91 -14.25
C GLY A 130 -12.65 27.54 -15.08
N GLU A 131 -12.50 26.78 -16.15
CA GLU A 131 -13.61 26.26 -16.94
C GLU A 131 -14.08 24.92 -16.34
N PRO A 132 -15.40 24.68 -16.23
CA PRO A 132 -15.92 23.43 -15.73
C PRO A 132 -15.53 22.27 -16.65
N TYR A 133 -14.83 21.28 -16.09
CA TYR A 133 -14.47 20.05 -16.81
C TYR A 133 -15.70 19.15 -16.90
N ASP A 134 -16.23 18.98 -18.09
CA ASP A 134 -17.34 18.05 -18.32
C ASP A 134 -16.77 16.62 -18.54
N PHE A 135 -16.82 15.82 -17.48
CA PHE A 135 -16.39 14.43 -17.49
C PHE A 135 -17.07 13.62 -18.60
N MET A 136 -18.37 13.82 -18.81
CA MET A 136 -19.14 13.05 -19.81
C MET A 136 -18.75 13.38 -21.25
N ALA A 137 -18.28 14.58 -21.51
CA ALA A 137 -17.84 14.98 -22.85
C ALA A 137 -16.49 14.36 -23.24
N HIS A 138 -15.64 14.06 -22.25
CA HIS A 138 -14.28 13.49 -22.44
C HIS A 138 -14.22 11.99 -22.11
N PHE A 139 -15.37 11.35 -21.78
CA PHE A 139 -15.39 9.94 -21.41
C PHE A 139 -15.25 9.04 -22.64
N ASP A 140 -14.13 8.33 -22.70
CA ASP A 140 -13.86 7.36 -23.77
C ASP A 140 -14.33 5.97 -23.41
N TRP A 141 -15.48 5.57 -23.97
CA TRP A 141 -16.08 4.25 -23.79
C TRP A 141 -15.15 3.09 -24.19
N SER A 142 -14.22 3.30 -25.11
CA SER A 142 -13.30 2.27 -25.55
C SER A 142 -12.25 1.99 -24.48
N VAL A 143 -11.69 3.02 -23.87
CA VAL A 143 -10.73 2.93 -22.77
C VAL A 143 -11.39 2.31 -21.55
N ALA A 144 -12.59 2.77 -21.18
CA ALA A 144 -13.38 2.24 -20.09
C ALA A 144 -13.69 0.74 -20.24
N ALA A 145 -14.07 0.30 -21.44
CA ALA A 145 -14.33 -1.11 -21.72
C ALA A 145 -13.08 -1.98 -21.57
N VAL A 146 -11.93 -1.50 -22.04
CA VAL A 146 -10.64 -2.21 -21.91
C VAL A 146 -10.23 -2.29 -20.45
N SER A 147 -10.26 -1.18 -19.72
CA SER A 147 -9.86 -1.13 -18.30
C SER A 147 -10.74 -2.04 -17.43
N LEU A 148 -12.07 -2.00 -17.66
CA LEU A 148 -13.00 -2.87 -16.96
C LEU A 148 -12.77 -4.35 -17.29
N THR A 149 -12.55 -4.68 -18.57
CA THR A 149 -12.27 -6.05 -19.00
C THR A 149 -11.00 -6.59 -18.33
N VAL A 150 -9.92 -5.81 -18.32
CA VAL A 150 -8.65 -6.15 -17.67
C VAL A 150 -8.86 -6.38 -16.16
N ALA A 151 -9.62 -5.51 -15.49
CA ALA A 151 -9.92 -5.65 -14.08
C ALA A 151 -10.74 -6.92 -13.79
N VAL A 152 -11.78 -7.19 -14.55
CA VAL A 152 -12.65 -8.39 -14.40
C VAL A 152 -11.85 -9.67 -14.65
N VAL A 153 -11.03 -9.73 -15.69
CA VAL A 153 -10.16 -10.88 -15.98
C VAL A 153 -9.17 -11.11 -14.83
N ALA A 154 -8.55 -10.05 -14.32
CA ALA A 154 -7.63 -10.13 -13.19
C ALA A 154 -8.31 -10.64 -11.90
N ILE A 155 -9.54 -10.17 -11.61
CA ILE A 155 -10.35 -10.66 -10.50
C ILE A 155 -10.72 -12.14 -10.68
N ALA A 156 -11.15 -12.53 -11.87
CA ALA A 156 -11.50 -13.91 -12.18
C ALA A 156 -10.28 -14.85 -12.01
N LEU A 157 -9.10 -14.45 -12.47
CA LEU A 157 -7.85 -15.18 -12.27
C LEU A 157 -7.51 -15.31 -10.77
N ALA A 158 -7.64 -14.24 -10.02
CA ALA A 158 -7.42 -14.27 -8.57
C ALA A 158 -8.43 -15.20 -7.87
N ALA A 159 -9.70 -15.19 -8.28
CA ALA A 159 -10.72 -16.08 -7.74
C ALA A 159 -10.43 -17.56 -8.04
N VAL A 160 -10.05 -17.91 -9.27
CA VAL A 160 -9.70 -19.28 -9.66
C VAL A 160 -8.47 -19.78 -8.86
N MET A 161 -7.48 -18.91 -8.65
CA MET A 161 -6.24 -19.30 -7.96
C MET A 161 -6.37 -19.35 -6.44
N TYR A 162 -7.18 -18.46 -5.82
CA TYR A 162 -7.11 -18.22 -4.37
C TYR A 162 -8.44 -18.35 -3.63
N ARG A 163 -9.58 -18.55 -4.31
CA ARG A 163 -10.87 -18.73 -3.64
C ARG A 163 -10.99 -20.05 -2.88
N LYS A 164 -10.34 -21.10 -3.38
CA LYS A 164 -10.28 -22.43 -2.76
C LYS A 164 -8.84 -22.90 -2.71
N GLU A 165 -8.56 -23.85 -1.82
CA GLU A 165 -7.26 -24.49 -1.78
C GLU A 165 -6.93 -25.12 -3.14
N ASN A 166 -5.89 -24.64 -3.81
CA ASN A 166 -5.51 -25.05 -5.14
C ASN A 166 -3.98 -25.18 -5.26
N LYS A 167 -3.54 -26.15 -6.03
CA LYS A 167 -2.11 -26.38 -6.33
C LYS A 167 -1.56 -25.50 -7.47
N LEU A 168 -2.41 -24.65 -8.08
CA LEU A 168 -1.98 -23.76 -9.16
C LEU A 168 -0.85 -22.79 -8.76
N PRO A 169 -0.90 -22.12 -7.61
CA PRO A 169 0.20 -21.25 -7.18
C PRO A 169 1.52 -21.99 -7.03
N GLU A 170 1.50 -23.26 -6.55
CA GLU A 170 2.70 -24.09 -6.43
C GLU A 170 3.26 -24.51 -7.80
N LYS A 171 2.38 -24.78 -8.77
CA LYS A 171 2.80 -25.08 -10.14
C LYS A 171 3.50 -23.88 -10.78
N PHE A 172 2.96 -22.67 -10.62
CA PHE A 172 3.60 -21.44 -11.09
C PHE A 172 4.95 -21.17 -10.43
N LYS A 173 5.05 -21.40 -9.11
CA LYS A 173 6.32 -21.32 -8.38
C LYS A 173 7.38 -22.25 -8.97
N ASN A 174 7.00 -23.49 -9.27
CA ASN A 174 7.91 -24.50 -9.80
C ASN A 174 8.24 -24.28 -11.28
N ALA A 175 7.33 -23.69 -12.06
CA ALA A 175 7.55 -23.35 -13.47
C ALA A 175 8.50 -22.15 -13.64
N LEU A 176 8.45 -21.17 -12.73
CA LEU A 176 9.24 -19.94 -12.80
C LEU A 176 10.00 -19.66 -11.49
N PRO A 177 10.96 -20.52 -11.11
CA PRO A 177 11.62 -20.47 -9.80
C PRO A 177 12.44 -19.18 -9.59
N ASN A 178 13.08 -18.68 -10.66
CA ASN A 178 13.87 -17.45 -10.58
C ASN A 178 12.99 -16.21 -10.39
N LEU A 179 11.91 -16.09 -11.15
CA LEU A 179 10.96 -14.99 -11.03
C LEU A 179 10.28 -15.01 -9.66
N TRP A 180 9.93 -16.20 -9.17
CA TRP A 180 9.39 -16.37 -7.83
C TRP A 180 10.39 -15.93 -6.75
N ARG A 181 11.67 -16.31 -6.86
CA ARG A 181 12.72 -15.91 -5.92
C ARG A 181 12.89 -14.39 -5.90
N TRP A 182 12.96 -13.74 -7.06
CA TRP A 182 13.05 -12.30 -7.18
C TRP A 182 11.86 -11.58 -6.55
N SER A 183 10.65 -12.04 -6.86
CA SER A 183 9.42 -11.48 -6.29
C SER A 183 9.33 -11.73 -4.77
N PHE A 184 9.74 -12.90 -4.29
CA PHE A 184 9.75 -13.25 -2.87
C PHE A 184 10.71 -12.36 -2.06
N HIS A 185 11.87 -12.05 -2.60
CA HIS A 185 12.85 -11.11 -2.03
C HIS A 185 12.52 -9.65 -2.37
N ARG A 186 11.29 -9.35 -2.84
CA ARG A 186 10.87 -7.98 -3.18
C ARG A 186 11.82 -7.28 -4.15
N PHE A 187 12.34 -8.03 -5.14
CA PHE A 187 13.33 -7.55 -6.12
C PHE A 187 14.62 -7.01 -5.48
N TYR A 188 14.94 -7.45 -4.28
CA TYR A 188 16.10 -7.00 -3.47
C TYR A 188 16.13 -5.50 -3.17
N TRP A 189 14.97 -4.82 -3.22
CA TRP A 189 14.88 -3.41 -2.88
C TRP A 189 15.16 -3.15 -1.40
N ASP A 190 14.72 -4.03 -0.51
CA ASP A 190 14.98 -3.89 0.93
C ASP A 190 16.49 -3.95 1.22
N GLU A 191 17.21 -4.86 0.55
CA GLU A 191 18.66 -5.00 0.67
C GLU A 191 19.38 -3.76 0.12
N LEU A 192 18.93 -3.21 -1.00
CA LEU A 192 19.47 -1.98 -1.58
C LEU A 192 19.26 -0.79 -0.64
N TYR A 193 18.06 -0.61 -0.11
CA TYR A 193 17.77 0.44 0.87
C TYR A 193 18.59 0.29 2.14
N MET A 194 18.72 -0.91 2.68
CA MET A 194 19.53 -1.18 3.86
C MET A 194 21.00 -0.87 3.59
N PHE A 195 21.53 -1.24 2.42
CA PHE A 195 22.89 -0.90 2.03
C PHE A 195 23.11 0.62 1.97
N ILE A 196 22.24 1.35 1.29
CA ILE A 196 22.30 2.81 1.18
C ILE A 196 22.21 3.45 2.57
N THR A 197 21.21 3.08 3.36
CA THR A 197 20.95 3.67 4.66
C THR A 197 22.08 3.38 5.64
N HIS A 198 22.50 2.13 5.78
CA HIS A 198 23.52 1.77 6.78
C HIS A 198 24.95 2.07 6.34
N LYS A 199 25.34 1.74 5.10
CA LYS A 199 26.72 1.96 4.67
C LYS A 199 27.00 3.39 4.23
N ILE A 200 26.10 3.98 3.44
CA ILE A 200 26.36 5.31 2.88
C ILE A 200 25.92 6.39 3.86
N ILE A 201 24.66 6.40 4.27
CA ILE A 201 24.11 7.48 5.09
C ILE A 201 24.64 7.37 6.52
N PHE A 202 24.42 6.25 7.19
CA PHE A 202 24.74 6.13 8.61
C PHE A 202 26.24 6.11 8.88
N ASN A 203 27.01 5.27 8.18
CA ASN A 203 28.43 5.15 8.40
C ASN A 203 29.24 6.26 7.70
N GLY A 204 28.82 6.68 6.50
CA GLY A 204 29.56 7.67 5.71
C GLY A 204 29.25 9.12 6.06
N ILE A 205 28.04 9.42 6.52
CA ILE A 205 27.59 10.79 6.79
C ILE A 205 27.31 10.99 8.29
N CYS A 206 26.40 10.22 8.87
CA CYS A 206 25.97 10.47 10.24
C CYS A 206 27.07 10.26 11.28
N ARG A 207 27.89 9.22 11.15
CA ARG A 207 29.00 8.97 12.09
C ARG A 207 30.06 10.05 12.09
N PRO A 208 30.61 10.51 10.96
CA PRO A 208 31.55 11.63 10.93
C PRO A 208 30.98 12.92 11.52
N ILE A 209 29.69 13.22 11.18
CA ILE A 209 29.00 14.41 11.73
C ILE A 209 28.86 14.27 13.26
N ALA A 210 28.40 13.13 13.75
CA ALA A 210 28.25 12.90 15.18
C ALA A 210 29.63 12.90 15.93
N TRP A 211 30.71 12.46 15.27
CA TRP A 211 32.05 12.58 15.80
C TRP A 211 32.49 14.04 15.89
N PHE A 212 32.27 14.82 14.84
CA PHE A 212 32.57 16.26 14.81
C PHE A 212 31.79 17.00 15.90
N ASP A 213 30.49 16.74 16.02
CA ASP A 213 29.65 17.34 17.05
C ASP A 213 30.21 17.09 18.47
N ARG A 214 30.44 15.83 18.82
CA ARG A 214 30.94 15.45 20.16
C ARG A 214 32.35 15.95 20.47
N HIS A 215 33.27 15.93 19.49
CA HIS A 215 34.68 16.22 19.77
C HIS A 215 35.03 17.68 19.55
N ILE A 216 34.38 18.34 18.61
CA ILE A 216 34.69 19.72 18.28
C ILE A 216 33.72 20.67 18.94
N ILE A 217 32.43 20.50 18.76
CA ILE A 217 31.42 21.41 19.29
C ILE A 217 31.32 21.26 20.83
N ASP A 218 31.01 20.06 21.29
CA ASP A 218 30.90 19.79 22.73
C ASP A 218 32.25 20.00 23.43
N GLY A 219 33.37 19.53 22.82
CA GLY A 219 34.72 19.72 23.38
C GLY A 219 35.15 21.18 23.51
N THR A 220 34.76 22.06 22.58
CA THR A 220 34.99 23.51 22.69
C THR A 220 34.14 24.13 23.80
N MET A 221 32.88 23.77 23.93
CA MET A 221 32.00 24.24 24.99
C MET A 221 32.48 23.80 26.38
N ASP A 222 32.89 22.56 26.53
CA ASP A 222 33.44 22.03 27.77
C ASP A 222 34.77 22.75 28.14
N SER A 223 35.58 23.09 27.14
CA SER A 223 36.80 23.85 27.34
C SER A 223 36.54 25.28 27.85
N PHE A 224 35.53 25.96 27.30
CA PHE A 224 35.07 27.26 27.80
C PHE A 224 34.52 27.18 29.23
N ALA A 225 33.76 26.15 29.54
CA ALA A 225 33.24 25.92 30.88
C ALA A 225 34.41 25.67 31.88
N ALA A 226 35.41 24.86 31.49
CA ALA A 226 36.56 24.61 32.32
C ALA A 226 37.44 25.86 32.55
N ILE A 227 37.62 26.70 31.54
CA ILE A 227 38.34 27.97 31.64
C ILE A 227 37.59 28.90 32.60
N THR A 228 36.26 29.01 32.46
CA THR A 228 35.43 29.86 33.33
C THR A 228 35.47 29.40 34.78
N ASN A 229 35.41 28.09 35.02
CA ASN A 229 35.56 27.53 36.38
C ASN A 229 36.92 27.83 36.98
N LYS A 230 38.01 27.65 36.24
CA LYS A 230 39.36 27.99 36.72
C LYS A 230 39.53 29.47 37.01
N ALA A 231 38.98 30.35 36.16
CA ALA A 231 38.99 31.79 36.42
C ALA A 231 38.19 32.15 37.68
N SER A 232 37.09 31.49 37.92
CA SER A 232 36.28 31.68 39.14
C SER A 232 37.03 31.22 40.40
N GLU A 233 37.77 30.09 40.33
CA GLU A 233 38.60 29.61 41.43
C GLU A 233 39.75 30.58 41.78
N LEU A 234 40.31 31.24 40.79
CA LEU A 234 41.38 32.22 40.94
C LEU A 234 40.91 33.53 41.59
N ILE A 235 39.66 33.94 41.30
CA ILE A 235 39.09 35.20 41.81
C ILE A 235 38.47 35.02 43.21
N ARG A 236 38.04 33.81 43.56
CA ARG A 236 37.33 33.51 44.81
C ARG A 236 38.12 33.75 46.11
N PRO A 237 39.47 33.62 46.20
CA PRO A 237 40.23 33.91 47.39
C PRO A 237 40.60 35.39 47.57
N LEU A 238 40.24 36.28 46.59
CA LEU A 238 40.37 37.72 46.68
C LEU A 238 39.13 38.37 47.31
#